data_687e963c6160f122c1413107082396ef
#
_entry.id   687e963c6160f122c1413107082396ef
#
_cell.length_a   1.000
_cell.length_b   1.000
_cell.length_c   1.000
_cell.angle_alpha   90.00
_cell.angle_beta   90.00
_cell.angle_gamma   90.00
#
_symmetry.space_group_name_H-M   'P 1'
#
loop_
_entity.id
_entity.type
_entity.pdbx_description
1 polymer ?
#
loop_
_entity_poly.entity_id
_entity_poly.type
_entity_poly.pdbx_seq_one_letter_code
_entity_poly.pdbx_strand_id
1 'polypeptide(L)'
;MRRPALVAAVLLWAIPALLAAAPKGDAPRPDPNRISSLPSHIERVAPSVIGIHVEVRPDRPSVATLGVERRGSGVIFDPAGYALTVSYVVLDAGWIDVTLRDGRRVPATLIGLDLESGLGVIKLDGAGPWQAATLGSSTRMAVGDLTGTVGLDDDGTLVAVQGKIHEIRPFAASWEYMLDRALFVAPYSPAFGGAALVDAAGAVVGITSLRLGEAPFVNLAVPIEQFLSGKEELIAKGRVESRRPRPWIGLYTRELVGGRVVVAGVSPIGPARAAGVRQGDVIVRVNGADVSSQAEFYRRLWLGLVEQDVQLVVMREARLEAITVRPVDRYRLLKTSDR
;
A
#
# COMPACT_ATOMS: atom_id res chain seq x y z
N MET A 1 7.24 -49.49 -23.69
CA MET A 1 6.12 -48.55 -23.69
C MET A 1 6.34 -47.54 -22.55
N ARG A 2 6.84 -46.36 -22.87
CA ARG A 2 7.15 -45.27 -21.94
C ARG A 2 5.92 -44.37 -21.83
N ARG A 3 5.35 -44.22 -20.66
CA ARG A 3 4.29 -43.27 -20.35
C ARG A 3 4.92 -41.87 -20.24
N PRO A 4 4.36 -40.82 -20.86
CA PRO A 4 4.85 -39.46 -20.66
C PRO A 4 4.34 -38.96 -19.29
N ALA A 5 5.28 -38.40 -18.51
CA ALA A 5 4.97 -37.64 -17.30
C ALA A 5 4.25 -36.36 -17.71
N LEU A 6 3.01 -36.22 -17.25
CA LEU A 6 2.30 -34.93 -17.27
C LEU A 6 2.99 -34.00 -16.25
N VAL A 7 3.76 -33.08 -16.77
CA VAL A 7 4.21 -31.89 -16.01
C VAL A 7 2.98 -31.02 -15.84
N ALA A 8 2.39 -31.08 -14.66
CA ALA A 8 1.37 -30.12 -14.24
C ALA A 8 2.08 -28.76 -14.11
N ALA A 9 1.90 -27.91 -15.11
CA ALA A 9 2.22 -26.49 -15.02
C ALA A 9 1.31 -25.89 -13.95
N VAL A 10 1.86 -25.72 -12.75
CA VAL A 10 1.26 -24.89 -11.70
C VAL A 10 1.34 -23.46 -12.24
N LEU A 11 0.26 -23.01 -12.83
CA LEU A 11 0.01 -21.61 -13.13
C LEU A 11 -0.02 -20.89 -11.77
N LEU A 12 1.13 -20.43 -11.34
CA LEU A 12 1.31 -19.36 -10.38
C LEU A 12 0.59 -18.12 -10.94
N TRP A 13 -0.69 -18.03 -10.67
CA TRP A 13 -1.39 -16.75 -10.70
C TRP A 13 -0.87 -15.95 -9.50
N ALA A 14 0.40 -15.53 -9.66
CA ALA A 14 0.98 -14.49 -8.86
C ALA A 14 0.02 -13.29 -8.88
N ILE A 15 -0.03 -12.60 -7.80
CA ILE A 15 -0.54 -11.25 -7.66
C ILE A 15 0.47 -10.27 -8.33
N PRO A 16 0.57 -10.14 -9.64
CA PRO A 16 1.43 -9.14 -10.26
C PRO A 16 0.62 -8.02 -10.89
N ALA A 17 -0.70 -8.15 -10.97
CA ALA A 17 -1.46 -7.18 -11.76
C ALA A 17 -1.75 -5.86 -11.02
N LEU A 18 -1.57 -5.80 -9.69
CA LEU A 18 -1.80 -4.58 -8.90
C LEU A 18 -0.51 -3.85 -8.49
N LEU A 19 0.64 -4.52 -8.59
CA LEU A 19 1.97 -3.96 -8.24
C LEU A 19 2.93 -3.95 -9.44
N ALA A 20 2.46 -4.32 -10.64
CA ALA A 20 3.29 -4.27 -11.83
C ALA A 20 3.80 -2.85 -12.04
N ALA A 21 5.12 -2.72 -12.11
CA ALA A 21 5.78 -1.56 -12.69
C ALA A 21 5.05 -1.18 -13.98
N ALA A 22 4.83 0.11 -14.20
CA ALA A 22 4.13 0.62 -15.37
C ALA A 22 4.70 -0.03 -16.63
N PRO A 23 3.86 -0.53 -17.56
CA PRO A 23 4.37 -0.98 -18.83
C PRO A 23 5.10 0.20 -19.48
N LYS A 24 6.31 -0.04 -20.00
CA LYS A 24 7.01 0.88 -20.91
C LYS A 24 6.19 0.94 -22.21
N GLY A 25 5.14 1.72 -22.20
CA GLY A 25 4.21 1.89 -23.32
C GLY A 25 3.86 3.36 -23.45
N ASP A 26 4.24 3.91 -24.55
CA ASP A 26 4.11 5.26 -25.09
C ASP A 26 2.86 6.05 -24.69
N ALA A 27 2.86 6.58 -23.46
CA ALA A 27 2.19 7.86 -23.26
C ALA A 27 3.08 8.94 -23.91
N PRO A 28 2.54 9.87 -24.68
CA PRO A 28 3.35 10.93 -25.29
C PRO A 28 4.11 11.65 -24.18
N ARG A 29 5.46 11.60 -24.24
CA ARG A 29 6.32 12.34 -23.31
C ARG A 29 5.93 13.80 -23.40
N PRO A 30 5.70 14.49 -22.27
CA PRO A 30 5.49 15.93 -22.28
C PRO A 30 6.71 16.57 -22.96
N ASP A 31 6.48 17.47 -23.88
CA ASP A 31 7.53 18.27 -24.52
C ASP A 31 8.34 19.00 -23.45
N PRO A 32 9.65 18.73 -23.28
CA PRO A 32 10.47 19.37 -22.27
C PRO A 32 10.59 20.88 -22.45
N ASN A 33 10.20 21.42 -23.60
CA ASN A 33 10.17 22.84 -23.88
C ASN A 33 8.81 23.50 -23.64
N ARG A 34 7.78 22.76 -23.24
CA ARG A 34 6.55 23.35 -22.71
C ARG A 34 6.78 23.76 -21.25
N ILE A 35 7.39 24.91 -21.04
CA ILE A 35 7.37 25.66 -19.77
C ILE A 35 5.94 26.19 -19.58
N SER A 36 4.98 25.33 -19.36
CA SER A 36 3.79 25.71 -18.65
C SER A 36 4.16 25.69 -17.17
N SER A 37 4.13 26.84 -16.51
CA SER A 37 4.30 26.96 -15.07
C SER A 37 3.39 25.90 -14.39
N LEU A 38 3.95 25.11 -13.47
CA LEU A 38 3.17 24.18 -12.70
C LEU A 38 2.02 24.95 -12.02
N PRO A 39 0.82 24.35 -11.88
CA PRO A 39 -0.23 24.94 -11.06
C PRO A 39 0.31 25.27 -9.68
N SER A 40 -0.04 26.43 -9.12
CA SER A 40 0.55 26.96 -7.89
C SER A 40 0.47 26.01 -6.68
N HIS A 41 -0.57 25.19 -6.59
CA HIS A 41 -0.73 24.19 -5.52
C HIS A 41 0.26 23.02 -5.68
N ILE A 42 0.61 22.64 -6.91
CA ILE A 42 1.62 21.63 -7.21
C ILE A 42 3.02 22.21 -6.99
N GLU A 43 3.26 23.44 -7.44
CA GLU A 43 4.54 24.11 -7.29
C GLU A 43 4.98 24.24 -5.83
N ARG A 44 4.04 24.48 -4.92
CA ARG A 44 4.31 24.60 -3.46
C ARG A 44 4.84 23.34 -2.85
N VAL A 45 4.32 22.16 -3.20
CA VAL A 45 4.72 20.87 -2.63
C VAL A 45 5.93 20.26 -3.32
N ALA A 46 6.16 20.61 -4.58
CA ALA A 46 7.18 19.98 -5.42
C ALA A 46 8.60 19.96 -4.81
N PRO A 47 9.07 20.99 -4.05
CA PRO A 47 10.38 20.94 -3.40
C PRO A 47 10.50 19.91 -2.28
N SER A 48 9.38 19.47 -1.71
CA SER A 48 9.31 18.49 -0.63
C SER A 48 9.14 17.05 -1.11
N VAL A 49 8.91 16.86 -2.41
CA VAL A 49 8.73 15.53 -3.01
C VAL A 49 10.09 14.90 -3.32
N ILE A 50 10.20 13.62 -3.01
CA ILE A 50 11.44 12.84 -3.17
C ILE A 50 11.16 11.56 -3.94
N GLY A 51 12.18 11.09 -4.67
CA GLY A 51 12.23 9.73 -5.19
C GLY A 51 12.86 8.80 -4.16
N ILE A 52 12.35 7.58 -4.06
CA ILE A 52 12.84 6.58 -3.12
C ILE A 52 13.24 5.34 -3.91
N HIS A 53 14.48 4.91 -3.74
CA HIS A 53 15.00 3.65 -4.23
C HIS A 53 15.39 2.76 -3.05
N VAL A 54 14.94 1.52 -3.06
CA VAL A 54 15.13 0.57 -1.95
C VAL A 54 15.70 -0.73 -2.49
N GLU A 55 16.73 -1.21 -1.83
CA GLU A 55 17.25 -2.56 -2.01
C GLU A 55 16.88 -3.42 -0.80
N VAL A 56 16.35 -4.60 -1.08
CA VAL A 56 15.92 -5.58 -0.07
C VAL A 56 16.75 -6.85 -0.20
N ARG A 57 17.20 -7.37 0.92
CA ARG A 57 17.96 -8.63 0.92
C ARG A 57 17.10 -9.77 0.36
N PRO A 58 17.66 -10.67 -0.48
CA PRO A 58 16.90 -11.74 -1.13
C PRO A 58 16.22 -12.73 -0.17
N ASP A 59 16.71 -12.85 1.07
CA ASP A 59 16.16 -13.74 2.10
C ASP A 59 14.94 -13.18 2.84
N ARG A 60 14.50 -11.96 2.53
CA ARG A 60 13.36 -11.34 3.20
C ARG A 60 12.01 -11.84 2.63
N PRO A 61 11.00 -12.05 3.51
CA PRO A 61 9.71 -12.60 3.08
C PRO A 61 8.99 -11.78 2.01
N SER A 62 9.14 -10.44 2.05
CA SER A 62 8.49 -9.54 1.09
C SER A 62 9.03 -9.65 -0.34
N VAL A 63 10.23 -10.22 -0.52
CA VAL A 63 10.87 -10.32 -1.85
C VAL A 63 10.05 -11.16 -2.83
N ALA A 64 9.43 -12.23 -2.35
CA ALA A 64 8.61 -13.11 -3.19
C ALA A 64 7.44 -12.39 -3.89
N THR A 65 6.96 -11.29 -3.29
CA THR A 65 5.80 -10.53 -3.79
C THR A 65 6.18 -9.18 -4.37
N LEU A 66 7.17 -8.51 -3.79
CA LEU A 66 7.50 -7.11 -4.09
C LEU A 66 8.85 -6.95 -4.80
N GLY A 67 9.64 -8.02 -4.92
CA GLY A 67 10.97 -7.97 -5.52
C GLY A 67 12.05 -7.44 -4.57
N VAL A 68 13.30 -7.53 -5.04
CA VAL A 68 14.50 -7.08 -4.30
C VAL A 68 14.78 -5.59 -4.48
N GLU A 69 14.38 -5.02 -5.61
CA GLU A 69 14.54 -3.60 -5.93
C GLU A 69 13.17 -2.97 -6.00
N ARG A 70 12.99 -1.85 -5.29
CA ARG A 70 11.72 -1.13 -5.24
C ARG A 70 11.94 0.34 -5.43
N ARG A 71 10.99 0.98 -6.09
CA ARG A 71 11.01 2.41 -6.36
C ARG A 71 9.66 3.01 -6.03
N GLY A 72 9.70 4.26 -5.62
CA GLY A 72 8.51 5.03 -5.32
C GLY A 72 8.84 6.48 -5.06
N SER A 73 7.85 7.18 -4.58
CA SER A 73 7.96 8.58 -4.16
C SER A 73 7.75 8.70 -2.67
N GLY A 74 8.07 9.85 -2.14
CA GLY A 74 7.75 10.25 -0.79
C GLY A 74 7.59 11.76 -0.68
N VAL A 75 7.16 12.22 0.47
CA VAL A 75 7.04 13.64 0.76
C VAL A 75 7.66 13.95 2.12
N ILE A 76 8.62 14.86 2.16
CA ILE A 76 9.21 15.37 3.40
C ILE A 76 8.14 16.20 4.11
N PHE A 77 7.81 15.86 5.35
CA PHE A 77 6.79 16.54 6.15
C PHE A 77 7.36 17.27 7.38
N ASP A 78 8.66 17.12 7.62
CA ASP A 78 9.34 17.74 8.76
C ASP A 78 10.72 18.25 8.33
N PRO A 79 11.11 19.48 8.68
CA PRO A 79 12.43 20.05 8.33
C PRO A 79 13.62 19.25 8.88
N ALA A 80 13.42 18.41 9.89
CA ALA A 80 14.42 17.47 10.35
C ALA A 80 14.68 16.33 9.35
N GLY A 81 13.89 16.19 8.28
CA GLY A 81 14.07 15.22 7.20
C GLY A 81 13.25 13.95 7.35
N TYR A 82 12.19 13.96 8.14
CA TYR A 82 11.23 12.87 8.10
C TYR A 82 10.36 12.95 6.85
N ALA A 83 10.23 11.84 6.16
CA ALA A 83 9.42 11.73 4.95
C ALA A 83 8.43 10.58 5.04
N LEU A 84 7.25 10.81 4.47
CA LEU A 84 6.13 9.86 4.41
C LEU A 84 6.09 9.21 3.03
N THR A 85 5.88 7.91 2.99
CA THR A 85 5.71 7.10 1.79
C THR A 85 4.74 5.95 2.05
N VAL A 86 4.61 5.01 1.13
CA VAL A 86 3.82 3.79 1.28
C VAL A 86 4.69 2.64 1.82
N SER A 87 4.10 1.84 2.70
CA SER A 87 4.82 0.79 3.42
C SER A 87 5.47 -0.24 2.50
N TYR A 88 4.81 -0.63 1.40
CA TYR A 88 5.33 -1.68 0.52
C TYR A 88 6.60 -1.29 -0.24
N VAL A 89 6.89 0.01 -0.38
CA VAL A 89 8.16 0.48 -0.96
C VAL A 89 9.31 0.22 0.01
N VAL A 90 9.12 0.49 1.31
CA VAL A 90 10.18 0.46 2.33
C VAL A 90 10.13 -0.75 3.27
N LEU A 91 9.19 -1.67 3.06
CA LEU A 91 9.06 -2.91 3.84
C LEU A 91 10.31 -3.80 3.66
N ASP A 92 10.90 -4.27 4.76
CA ASP A 92 12.13 -5.08 4.78
C ASP A 92 13.35 -4.39 4.13
N ALA A 93 13.36 -3.05 4.01
CA ALA A 93 14.45 -2.31 3.41
C ALA A 93 15.80 -2.66 4.04
N GLY A 94 16.77 -3.02 3.22
CA GLY A 94 18.17 -3.18 3.62
C GLY A 94 18.98 -1.90 3.36
N TRP A 95 18.65 -1.21 2.28
CA TRP A 95 19.21 0.07 1.89
C TRP A 95 18.15 0.97 1.30
N ILE A 96 18.19 2.26 1.64
CA ILE A 96 17.27 3.27 1.11
C ILE A 96 18.10 4.45 0.61
N ASP A 97 17.95 4.76 -0.68
CA ASP A 97 18.45 5.97 -1.32
C ASP A 97 17.30 6.89 -1.68
N VAL A 98 17.47 8.16 -1.35
CA VAL A 98 16.52 9.22 -1.68
C VAL A 98 17.12 10.14 -2.73
N THR A 99 16.39 10.38 -3.81
CA THR A 99 16.72 11.38 -4.81
C THR A 99 15.89 12.63 -4.55
N LEU A 100 16.56 13.76 -4.35
CA LEU A 100 15.92 15.07 -4.21
C LEU A 100 15.62 15.67 -5.60
N ARG A 101 14.74 16.67 -5.63
CA ARG A 101 14.38 17.35 -6.88
C ARG A 101 15.56 18.00 -7.62
N ASP A 102 16.61 18.40 -6.90
CA ASP A 102 17.85 18.95 -7.48
C ASP A 102 18.83 17.88 -7.98
N GLY A 103 18.44 16.61 -7.94
CA GLY A 103 19.22 15.45 -8.37
C GLY A 103 20.21 14.93 -7.33
N ARG A 104 20.37 15.59 -6.17
CA ARG A 104 21.21 15.04 -5.08
C ARG A 104 20.62 13.75 -4.56
N ARG A 105 21.50 12.79 -4.27
CA ARG A 105 21.15 11.54 -3.60
C ARG A 105 21.59 11.58 -2.14
N VAL A 106 20.70 11.10 -1.27
CA VAL A 106 20.90 11.10 0.17
C VAL A 106 20.45 9.75 0.71
N PRO A 107 21.27 9.07 1.52
CA PRO A 107 20.83 7.87 2.22
C PRO A 107 19.67 8.20 3.17
N ALA A 108 18.86 7.19 3.47
CA ALA A 108 17.79 7.31 4.44
C ALA A 108 17.63 6.04 5.28
N THR A 109 17.06 6.20 6.45
CA THR A 109 16.79 5.12 7.40
C THR A 109 15.30 4.91 7.54
N LEU A 110 14.84 3.66 7.54
CA LEU A 110 13.47 3.30 7.87
C LEU A 110 13.20 3.60 9.35
N ILE A 111 12.23 4.44 9.63
CA ILE A 111 11.83 4.83 11.00
C ILE A 111 10.68 3.97 11.50
N GLY A 112 9.64 3.78 10.67
CA GLY A 112 8.50 3.01 11.08
C GLY A 112 7.56 2.63 9.94
N LEU A 113 6.75 1.61 10.22
CA LEU A 113 5.73 1.08 9.32
C LEU A 113 4.39 1.05 10.03
N ASP A 114 3.36 1.57 9.37
CA ASP A 114 1.98 1.33 9.75
C ASP A 114 1.33 0.40 8.71
N LEU A 115 1.31 -0.89 9.03
CA LEU A 115 0.76 -1.93 8.15
C LEU A 115 -0.75 -1.85 8.00
N GLU A 116 -1.43 -1.15 8.91
CA GLU A 116 -2.87 -0.99 8.88
C GLU A 116 -3.31 0.12 7.92
N SER A 117 -2.57 1.23 7.90
CA SER A 117 -2.78 2.30 6.92
C SER A 117 -2.05 2.06 5.60
N GLY A 118 -1.03 1.21 5.60
CA GLY A 118 -0.15 0.98 4.45
C GLY A 118 0.88 2.09 4.24
N LEU A 119 1.17 2.90 5.26
CA LEU A 119 2.13 3.99 5.23
C LEU A 119 3.47 3.63 5.90
N GLY A 120 4.53 4.32 5.51
CA GLY A 120 5.85 4.17 6.09
C GLY A 120 6.54 5.53 6.26
N VAL A 121 7.38 5.64 7.28
CA VAL A 121 8.19 6.84 7.56
C VAL A 121 9.66 6.49 7.42
N ILE A 122 10.38 7.31 6.67
CA ILE A 122 11.84 7.27 6.56
C ILE A 122 12.42 8.58 7.07
N LYS A 123 13.70 8.54 7.42
CA LYS A 123 14.48 9.70 7.86
C LYS A 123 15.67 9.86 6.93
N LEU A 124 15.76 11.02 6.28
CA LEU A 124 16.91 11.39 5.45
C LEU A 124 18.11 11.64 6.32
N ASP A 125 19.27 11.09 5.93
CA ASP A 125 20.53 11.33 6.58
C ASP A 125 21.15 12.64 6.06
N GLY A 126 21.98 13.30 6.90
CA GLY A 126 22.69 14.54 6.53
C GLY A 126 22.10 15.80 7.17
N ALA A 127 22.73 16.91 6.83
CA ALA A 127 22.42 18.21 7.42
C ALA A 127 21.23 18.88 6.71
N GLY A 128 20.14 19.08 7.47
CA GLY A 128 19.02 19.93 7.04
C GLY A 128 19.35 21.43 7.15
N PRO A 129 18.34 22.30 7.19
CA PRO A 129 16.92 21.93 7.19
C PRO A 129 16.44 21.49 5.80
N TRP A 130 15.52 20.50 5.80
CA TRP A 130 14.89 20.00 4.59
C TRP A 130 13.61 20.77 4.29
N GLN A 131 13.29 20.94 3.01
CA GLN A 131 12.04 21.59 2.62
C GLN A 131 10.87 20.65 2.93
N ALA A 132 10.04 21.03 3.90
CA ALA A 132 8.91 20.24 4.35
C ALA A 132 7.59 20.73 3.75
N ALA A 133 6.73 19.80 3.35
CA ALA A 133 5.37 20.08 2.90
C ALA A 133 4.45 20.39 4.09
N THR A 134 3.46 21.24 3.85
CA THR A 134 2.36 21.43 4.79
C THR A 134 1.43 20.22 4.72
N LEU A 135 1.14 19.61 5.86
CA LEU A 135 0.11 18.58 5.98
C LEU A 135 -1.26 19.25 6.16
N GLY A 136 -2.22 18.82 5.35
CA GLY A 136 -3.60 19.31 5.37
C GLY A 136 -4.55 18.38 6.09
N SER A 137 -5.80 18.36 5.62
CA SER A 137 -6.84 17.45 6.12
C SER A 137 -7.67 16.92 4.96
N SER A 138 -7.76 15.60 4.87
CA SER A 138 -8.61 14.93 3.89
C SER A 138 -10.09 14.91 4.31
N THR A 139 -10.40 15.15 5.58
CA THR A 139 -11.78 15.09 6.08
C THR A 139 -12.70 16.12 5.42
N ARG A 140 -12.10 17.22 4.95
CA ARG A 140 -12.81 18.30 4.24
C ARG A 140 -12.92 18.07 2.73
N MET A 141 -12.24 17.06 2.19
CA MET A 141 -12.27 16.75 0.77
C MET A 141 -13.59 16.10 0.35
N ALA A 142 -14.15 16.58 -0.73
CA ALA A 142 -15.36 16.08 -1.38
C ALA A 142 -15.10 15.61 -2.80
N VAL A 143 -16.01 14.81 -3.36
CA VAL A 143 -15.98 14.41 -4.77
C VAL A 143 -16.07 15.66 -5.66
N GLY A 144 -15.20 15.74 -6.65
CA GLY A 144 -15.06 16.88 -7.56
C GLY A 144 -14.01 17.92 -7.14
N ASP A 145 -13.52 17.89 -5.88
CA ASP A 145 -12.49 18.82 -5.43
C ASP A 145 -11.20 18.68 -6.22
N LEU A 146 -10.59 19.83 -6.52
CA LEU A 146 -9.31 19.92 -7.23
C LEU A 146 -8.19 19.32 -6.39
N THR A 147 -7.35 18.54 -7.04
CA THR A 147 -6.17 17.92 -6.45
C THR A 147 -4.96 17.99 -7.38
N GLY A 148 -3.78 17.80 -6.78
CA GLY A 148 -2.55 17.51 -7.51
C GLY A 148 -1.93 16.23 -6.98
N THR A 149 -1.58 15.29 -7.86
CA THR A 149 -0.72 14.15 -7.51
C THR A 149 0.70 14.47 -7.95
N VAL A 150 1.65 14.47 -7.00
CA VAL A 150 3.02 14.91 -7.24
C VAL A 150 3.99 13.87 -6.71
N GLY A 151 4.77 13.28 -7.62
CA GLY A 151 5.77 12.26 -7.34
C GLY A 151 7.00 12.42 -8.22
N LEU A 152 7.96 11.53 -8.08
CA LEU A 152 9.08 11.38 -9.01
C LEU A 152 8.93 10.06 -9.76
N ASP A 153 9.38 10.04 -11.02
CA ASP A 153 9.53 8.82 -11.78
C ASP A 153 10.85 8.10 -11.44
N ASP A 154 11.11 7.00 -12.13
CA ASP A 154 12.31 6.19 -11.93
C ASP A 154 13.62 6.93 -12.22
N ASP A 155 13.58 7.96 -13.05
CA ASP A 155 14.73 8.78 -13.42
C ASP A 155 14.91 10.00 -12.49
N GLY A 156 14.01 10.18 -11.51
CA GLY A 156 14.00 11.34 -10.60
C GLY A 156 13.33 12.57 -11.18
N THR A 157 12.68 12.46 -12.34
CA THR A 157 11.93 13.55 -12.96
C THR A 157 10.60 13.77 -12.24
N LEU A 158 10.25 15.04 -12.00
CA LEU A 158 8.98 15.37 -11.37
C LEU A 158 7.81 15.03 -12.29
N VAL A 159 6.93 14.16 -11.80
CA VAL A 159 5.65 13.82 -12.43
C VAL A 159 4.53 14.44 -11.62
N ALA A 160 3.86 15.41 -12.22
CA ALA A 160 2.77 16.11 -11.57
C ALA A 160 1.51 16.04 -12.44
N VAL A 161 0.42 15.59 -11.84
CA VAL A 161 -0.87 15.43 -12.51
C VAL A 161 -1.93 16.20 -11.74
N GLN A 162 -2.49 17.24 -12.36
CA GLN A 162 -3.67 17.92 -11.83
C GLN A 162 -4.90 17.04 -12.07
N GLY A 163 -5.68 16.85 -11.04
CA GLY A 163 -6.87 16.01 -11.08
C GLY A 163 -7.95 16.46 -10.13
N LYS A 164 -8.84 15.54 -9.84
CA LYS A 164 -9.95 15.73 -8.90
C LYS A 164 -10.17 14.47 -8.08
N ILE A 165 -10.77 14.64 -6.90
CA ILE A 165 -11.36 13.50 -6.18
C ILE A 165 -12.49 12.93 -7.06
N HIS A 166 -12.30 11.71 -7.51
CA HIS A 166 -13.27 10.98 -8.33
C HIS A 166 -14.33 10.30 -7.49
N GLU A 167 -13.89 9.70 -6.38
CA GLU A 167 -14.75 8.93 -5.47
C GLU A 167 -14.15 8.91 -4.07
N ILE A 168 -15.00 8.83 -3.05
CA ILE A 168 -14.62 8.62 -1.65
C ILE A 168 -15.46 7.48 -1.12
N ARG A 169 -14.84 6.33 -0.82
CA ARG A 169 -15.53 5.15 -0.30
C ARG A 169 -14.59 4.21 0.43
N PRO A 170 -15.13 3.20 1.14
CA PRO A 170 -14.30 2.11 1.66
C PRO A 170 -13.57 1.37 0.51
N PHE A 171 -12.39 0.87 0.84
CA PHE A 171 -11.58 0.04 -0.05
C PHE A 171 -11.05 -1.17 0.72
N ALA A 172 -11.27 -2.37 0.19
CA ALA A 172 -10.69 -3.62 0.68
C ALA A 172 -9.79 -4.21 -0.40
N ALA A 173 -8.55 -4.52 -0.05
CA ALA A 173 -7.59 -5.17 -0.92
C ALA A 173 -7.55 -6.67 -0.69
N SER A 174 -6.91 -7.41 -1.59
CA SER A 174 -6.84 -8.86 -1.47
C SER A 174 -6.01 -9.37 -0.28
N TRP A 175 -5.09 -8.59 0.27
CA TRP A 175 -4.08 -9.02 1.25
C TRP A 175 -4.39 -8.60 2.71
N GLU A 176 -5.62 -8.73 3.16
CA GLU A 176 -6.08 -8.33 4.49
C GLU A 176 -5.74 -6.85 4.81
N TYR A 177 -6.15 -5.99 3.91
CA TYR A 177 -5.99 -4.55 4.03
C TYR A 177 -7.29 -3.84 3.70
N MET A 178 -7.67 -2.85 4.51
CA MET A 178 -8.88 -2.07 4.28
C MET A 178 -8.72 -0.64 4.82
N LEU A 179 -9.22 0.30 4.05
CA LEU A 179 -9.48 1.67 4.45
C LEU A 179 -11.00 1.88 4.51
N ASP A 180 -11.51 2.42 5.61
CA ASP A 180 -12.94 2.76 5.70
C ASP A 180 -13.29 3.98 4.84
N ARG A 181 -12.30 4.82 4.57
CA ARG A 181 -12.39 5.98 3.69
C ARG A 181 -11.13 6.08 2.86
N ALA A 182 -11.21 5.70 1.60
CA ALA A 182 -10.13 5.86 0.61
C ALA A 182 -10.49 7.00 -0.36
N LEU A 183 -9.49 7.73 -0.83
CA LEU A 183 -9.64 8.77 -1.84
C LEU A 183 -9.27 8.18 -3.21
N PHE A 184 -10.20 8.20 -4.15
CA PHE A 184 -9.94 7.80 -5.53
C PHE A 184 -9.76 9.07 -6.37
N VAL A 185 -8.69 9.13 -7.14
CA VAL A 185 -8.27 10.34 -7.84
C VAL A 185 -8.14 10.07 -9.33
N ALA A 186 -8.65 10.97 -10.15
CA ALA A 186 -8.52 10.92 -11.61
C ALA A 186 -8.12 12.31 -12.14
N PRO A 187 -7.37 12.39 -13.26
CA PRO A 187 -6.81 11.26 -13.99
C PRO A 187 -5.66 10.56 -13.22
N TYR A 188 -5.32 9.38 -13.69
CA TYR A 188 -4.22 8.55 -13.17
C TYR A 188 -2.86 9.24 -13.31
N SER A 189 -2.05 9.15 -12.26
CA SER A 189 -0.62 9.51 -12.27
C SER A 189 0.24 8.25 -12.28
N PRO A 190 1.24 8.12 -13.15
CA PRO A 190 2.14 6.96 -13.17
C PRO A 190 3.07 6.91 -11.95
N ALA A 191 3.46 8.06 -11.39
CA ALA A 191 4.30 8.14 -10.19
C ALA A 191 3.47 8.06 -8.90
N PHE A 192 2.60 7.05 -8.77
CA PHE A 192 1.62 6.97 -7.68
C PHE A 192 2.15 6.36 -6.38
N GLY A 193 3.18 5.51 -6.43
CA GLY A 193 3.65 4.75 -5.26
C GLY A 193 4.33 5.66 -4.22
N GLY A 194 3.58 6.23 -3.28
CA GLY A 194 4.07 7.15 -2.26
C GLY A 194 4.03 8.64 -2.65
N ALA A 195 3.46 9.00 -3.80
CA ALA A 195 3.36 10.38 -4.23
C ALA A 195 2.39 11.19 -3.34
N ALA A 196 2.69 12.48 -3.20
CA ALA A 196 1.84 13.40 -2.46
C ALA A 196 0.54 13.68 -3.22
N LEU A 197 -0.61 13.52 -2.57
CA LEU A 197 -1.89 14.07 -3.01
C LEU A 197 -2.12 15.38 -2.28
N VAL A 198 -2.22 16.49 -3.02
CA VAL A 198 -2.43 17.82 -2.45
C VAL A 198 -3.78 18.39 -2.83
N ASP A 199 -4.31 19.25 -1.97
CA ASP A 199 -5.50 20.06 -2.23
C ASP A 199 -5.19 21.32 -3.06
N ALA A 200 -6.19 22.14 -3.32
CA ALA A 200 -6.05 23.42 -4.07
C ALA A 200 -5.13 24.43 -3.38
N ALA A 201 -4.89 24.30 -2.07
CA ALA A 201 -3.95 25.11 -1.32
C ALA A 201 -2.50 24.58 -1.36
N GLY A 202 -2.28 23.38 -1.91
CA GLY A 202 -0.99 22.70 -1.93
C GLY A 202 -0.63 22.00 -0.63
N ALA A 203 -1.60 21.80 0.27
CA ALA A 203 -1.39 21.02 1.47
C ALA A 203 -1.61 19.52 1.18
N VAL A 204 -0.78 18.64 1.76
CA VAL A 204 -0.85 17.20 1.56
C VAL A 204 -2.07 16.64 2.29
N VAL A 205 -3.04 16.11 1.55
CA VAL A 205 -4.28 15.52 2.06
C VAL A 205 -4.31 14.01 1.97
N GLY A 206 -3.32 13.41 1.34
CA GLY A 206 -3.16 11.96 1.25
C GLY A 206 -1.85 11.55 0.58
N ILE A 207 -1.59 10.24 0.63
CA ILE A 207 -0.46 9.60 -0.07
C ILE A 207 -1.03 8.61 -1.06
N THR A 208 -0.72 8.79 -2.35
CA THR A 208 -1.17 7.85 -3.37
C THR A 208 -0.44 6.52 -3.23
N SER A 209 -1.20 5.43 -3.37
CA SER A 209 -0.71 4.10 -3.06
C SER A 209 -0.89 3.10 -4.20
N LEU A 210 -2.05 3.08 -4.84
CA LEU A 210 -2.39 2.05 -5.82
C LEU A 210 -2.89 2.64 -7.13
N ARG A 211 -2.65 1.90 -8.21
CA ARG A 211 -3.36 2.04 -9.48
C ARG A 211 -4.49 1.03 -9.52
N LEU A 212 -5.70 1.45 -9.81
CA LEU A 212 -6.89 0.61 -9.79
C LEU A 212 -7.70 0.71 -11.10
N GLY A 213 -8.46 -0.34 -11.35
CA GLY A 213 -9.36 -0.43 -12.50
C GLY A 213 -8.67 -0.85 -13.79
N GLU A 214 -9.42 -0.77 -14.87
CA GLU A 214 -8.94 -0.86 -16.26
C GLU A 214 -8.81 0.54 -16.82
N ALA A 215 -8.18 0.71 -17.98
CA ALA A 215 -8.04 2.03 -18.58
C ALA A 215 -9.41 2.66 -18.90
N PRO A 216 -9.68 3.92 -18.50
CA PRO A 216 -8.79 4.82 -17.80
C PRO A 216 -8.64 4.47 -16.30
N PHE A 217 -7.39 4.29 -15.85
CA PHE A 217 -7.09 3.98 -14.46
C PHE A 217 -7.38 5.15 -13.52
N VAL A 218 -7.55 4.83 -12.23
CA VAL A 218 -7.57 5.81 -11.13
C VAL A 218 -6.48 5.48 -10.11
N ASN A 219 -6.02 6.48 -9.37
CA ASN A 219 -5.18 6.23 -8.20
C ASN A 219 -6.03 6.16 -6.95
N LEU A 220 -5.65 5.27 -6.05
CA LEU A 220 -6.11 5.26 -4.67
C LEU A 220 -5.08 5.98 -3.81
N ALA A 221 -5.54 6.92 -2.98
CA ALA A 221 -4.72 7.56 -1.97
C ALA A 221 -5.22 7.23 -0.56
N VAL A 222 -4.25 7.01 0.33
CA VAL A 222 -4.46 6.86 1.77
C VAL A 222 -4.67 8.25 2.36
N PRO A 223 -5.78 8.50 3.07
CA PRO A 223 -6.04 9.78 3.71
C PRO A 223 -4.95 10.16 4.71
N ILE A 224 -4.58 11.43 4.76
CA ILE A 224 -3.49 11.90 5.64
C ILE A 224 -3.79 11.69 7.13
N GLU A 225 -5.05 11.65 7.54
CA GLU A 225 -5.47 11.35 8.90
C GLU A 225 -5.01 10.00 9.41
N GLN A 226 -4.82 9.03 8.51
CA GLN A 226 -4.28 7.72 8.87
C GLN A 226 -2.86 7.85 9.44
N PHE A 227 -2.07 8.77 8.91
CA PHE A 227 -0.75 9.11 9.43
C PHE A 227 -0.86 10.00 10.67
N LEU A 228 -1.61 11.10 10.60
CA LEU A 228 -1.67 12.09 11.67
C LEU A 228 -2.11 11.49 13.01
N SER A 229 -3.03 10.52 12.99
CA SER A 229 -3.54 9.87 14.21
C SER A 229 -2.52 9.00 14.94
N GLY A 230 -1.41 8.63 14.31
CA GLY A 230 -0.37 7.77 14.89
C GLY A 230 1.05 8.29 14.68
N LYS A 231 1.21 9.51 14.17
CA LYS A 231 2.48 10.11 13.75
C LYS A 231 3.57 10.00 14.83
N GLU A 232 3.25 10.42 16.05
CA GLU A 232 4.23 10.48 17.14
C GLU A 232 4.73 9.09 17.54
N GLU A 233 3.81 8.13 17.66
CA GLU A 233 4.19 6.76 17.99
C GLU A 233 4.98 6.11 16.85
N LEU A 234 4.57 6.33 15.61
CA LEU A 234 5.24 5.78 14.44
C LEU A 234 6.69 6.27 14.35
N ILE A 235 6.92 7.55 14.66
CA ILE A 235 8.29 8.12 14.70
C ILE A 235 9.07 7.62 15.89
N ALA A 236 8.47 7.58 17.09
CA ALA A 236 9.16 7.24 18.31
C ALA A 236 9.41 5.74 18.49
N LYS A 237 8.49 4.89 18.03
CA LYS A 237 8.44 3.45 18.32
C LYS A 237 8.52 2.57 17.08
N GLY A 238 8.47 3.14 15.88
CA GLY A 238 8.47 2.41 14.61
C GLY A 238 7.12 1.78 14.23
N ARG A 239 6.11 1.90 15.10
CA ARG A 239 4.73 1.44 14.85
C ARG A 239 3.73 2.20 15.72
N VAL A 240 2.46 2.12 15.38
CA VAL A 240 1.37 2.70 16.18
C VAL A 240 0.89 1.65 17.19
N GLU A 241 1.35 1.75 18.44
CA GLU A 241 1.06 0.76 19.50
C GLU A 241 -0.29 1.01 20.18
N SER A 242 -0.78 2.25 20.19
CA SER A 242 -2.09 2.60 20.74
C SER A 242 -3.25 1.99 19.95
N ARG A 243 -3.03 1.60 18.70
CA ARG A 243 -3.99 0.83 17.92
C ARG A 243 -3.92 -0.63 18.30
N ARG A 244 -5.09 -1.24 18.51
CA ARG A 244 -5.19 -2.68 18.70
C ARG A 244 -4.70 -3.40 17.44
N PRO A 245 -3.72 -4.33 17.56
CA PRO A 245 -3.23 -5.07 16.41
C PRO A 245 -4.37 -5.86 15.73
N ARG A 246 -4.45 -5.77 14.41
CA ARG A 246 -5.41 -6.55 13.62
C ARG A 246 -4.98 -8.01 13.55
N PRO A 247 -5.86 -8.96 13.92
CA PRO A 247 -5.61 -10.38 13.70
C PRO A 247 -5.30 -10.64 12.22
N TRP A 248 -4.15 -11.24 11.93
CA TRP A 248 -3.75 -11.60 10.57
C TRP A 248 -3.68 -13.11 10.42
N ILE A 249 -4.29 -13.65 9.37
CA ILE A 249 -4.31 -15.08 9.09
C ILE A 249 -3.59 -15.47 7.80
N GLY A 250 -3.25 -14.49 6.94
CA GLY A 250 -2.45 -14.69 5.73
C GLY A 250 -3.27 -15.18 4.55
N LEU A 251 -4.45 -14.64 4.34
CA LEU A 251 -5.27 -14.91 3.16
C LEU A 251 -5.14 -13.81 2.12
N TYR A 252 -5.15 -14.24 0.88
CA TYR A 252 -5.45 -13.39 -0.25
C TYR A 252 -6.88 -13.70 -0.68
N THR A 253 -7.76 -12.70 -0.64
CA THR A 253 -9.17 -12.89 -0.94
C THR A 253 -9.62 -12.04 -2.11
N ARG A 254 -10.70 -12.44 -2.76
CA ARG A 254 -11.35 -11.70 -3.83
C ARG A 254 -12.86 -11.80 -3.66
N GLU A 255 -13.53 -10.66 -3.80
CA GLU A 255 -14.98 -10.62 -3.89
C GLU A 255 -15.44 -10.92 -5.31
N LEU A 256 -16.38 -11.83 -5.44
CA LEU A 256 -17.06 -12.15 -6.71
C LEU A 256 -18.41 -11.43 -6.78
N VAL A 257 -18.97 -11.39 -7.96
CA VAL A 257 -20.34 -10.90 -8.18
C VAL A 257 -21.30 -11.63 -7.24
N GLY A 258 -22.15 -10.87 -6.53
CA GLY A 258 -23.04 -11.40 -5.49
C GLY A 258 -22.40 -11.48 -4.11
N GLY A 259 -21.26 -10.81 -3.88
CA GLY A 259 -20.67 -10.62 -2.55
C GLY A 259 -19.90 -11.82 -1.99
N ARG A 260 -19.76 -12.90 -2.77
CA ARG A 260 -19.02 -14.09 -2.31
C ARG A 260 -17.54 -13.81 -2.20
N VAL A 261 -16.96 -14.14 -1.05
CA VAL A 261 -15.52 -13.96 -0.76
C VAL A 261 -14.80 -15.27 -1.02
N VAL A 262 -13.94 -15.29 -2.03
CA VAL A 262 -13.15 -16.46 -2.42
C VAL A 262 -11.71 -16.29 -2.01
N VAL A 263 -11.10 -17.33 -1.47
CA VAL A 263 -9.66 -17.41 -1.22
C VAL A 263 -8.94 -17.50 -2.56
N ALA A 264 -8.31 -16.41 -2.98
CA ALA A 264 -7.51 -16.32 -4.19
C ALA A 264 -6.10 -16.90 -3.99
N GLY A 265 -5.63 -16.98 -2.75
CA GLY A 265 -4.35 -17.56 -2.37
C GLY A 265 -4.17 -17.55 -0.87
N VAL A 266 -3.13 -18.25 -0.42
CA VAL A 266 -2.77 -18.37 1.00
C VAL A 266 -1.28 -18.07 1.16
N SER A 267 -0.95 -17.18 2.08
CA SER A 267 0.43 -16.83 2.39
C SER A 267 1.22 -18.07 2.87
N PRO A 268 2.43 -18.30 2.35
CA PRO A 268 3.25 -19.45 2.77
C PRO A 268 3.63 -19.42 4.25
N ILE A 269 3.66 -18.23 4.84
CA ILE A 269 3.99 -17.99 6.26
C ILE A 269 2.76 -17.68 7.12
N GLY A 270 1.56 -17.71 6.51
CA GLY A 270 0.31 -17.37 7.19
C GLY A 270 -0.32 -18.53 7.96
N PRO A 271 -0.95 -18.28 9.11
CA PRO A 271 -1.60 -19.31 9.93
C PRO A 271 -2.69 -20.08 9.18
N ALA A 272 -3.41 -19.45 8.27
CA ALA A 272 -4.49 -20.08 7.50
C ALA A 272 -4.00 -21.27 6.67
N ARG A 273 -2.74 -21.22 6.16
CA ARG A 273 -2.14 -22.35 5.44
C ARG A 273 -1.97 -23.56 6.34
N ALA A 274 -1.42 -23.36 7.53
CA ALA A 274 -1.23 -24.43 8.51
C ALA A 274 -2.56 -25.02 8.99
N ALA A 275 -3.61 -24.20 9.05
CA ALA A 275 -4.96 -24.61 9.40
C ALA A 275 -5.71 -25.37 8.29
N GLY A 276 -5.15 -25.44 7.07
CA GLY A 276 -5.75 -26.19 5.97
C GLY A 276 -6.71 -25.37 5.08
N VAL A 277 -6.72 -24.05 5.17
CA VAL A 277 -7.41 -23.19 4.19
C VAL A 277 -6.72 -23.31 2.85
N ARG A 278 -7.47 -23.38 1.76
CA ARG A 278 -6.99 -23.60 0.39
C ARG A 278 -7.49 -22.53 -0.57
N GLN A 279 -6.73 -22.31 -1.62
CA GLN A 279 -7.20 -21.54 -2.76
C GLN A 279 -8.47 -22.16 -3.34
N GLY A 280 -9.47 -21.33 -3.66
CA GLY A 280 -10.77 -21.75 -4.16
C GLY A 280 -11.83 -21.91 -3.06
N ASP A 281 -11.46 -21.93 -1.78
CA ASP A 281 -12.45 -21.92 -0.69
C ASP A 281 -13.30 -20.65 -0.76
N VAL A 282 -14.61 -20.79 -0.58
CA VAL A 282 -15.52 -19.65 -0.44
C VAL A 282 -15.79 -19.42 1.03
N ILE A 283 -15.42 -18.29 1.57
CA ILE A 283 -15.65 -17.94 2.98
C ILE A 283 -17.12 -17.61 3.17
N VAL A 284 -17.81 -18.39 4.00
CA VAL A 284 -19.25 -18.26 4.26
C VAL A 284 -19.50 -17.59 5.60
N ARG A 285 -18.73 -17.97 6.65
CA ARG A 285 -18.88 -17.40 7.99
C ARG A 285 -17.54 -17.18 8.67
N VAL A 286 -17.51 -16.19 9.55
CA VAL A 286 -16.43 -15.93 10.51
C VAL A 286 -17.04 -15.85 11.90
N ASN A 287 -16.59 -16.70 12.83
CA ASN A 287 -17.08 -16.77 14.21
C ASN A 287 -18.62 -16.87 14.29
N GLY A 288 -19.22 -17.69 13.44
CA GLY A 288 -20.66 -17.93 13.38
C GLY A 288 -21.47 -16.90 12.61
N ALA A 289 -20.87 -15.76 12.23
CA ALA A 289 -21.57 -14.70 11.51
C ALA A 289 -21.33 -14.80 9.98
N ASP A 290 -22.38 -14.68 9.19
CA ASP A 290 -22.32 -14.77 7.73
C ASP A 290 -21.47 -13.65 7.13
N VAL A 291 -20.82 -13.92 5.99
CA VAL A 291 -19.97 -12.99 5.24
C VAL A 291 -20.59 -12.74 3.87
N SER A 292 -20.90 -11.48 3.57
CA SER A 292 -21.54 -11.04 2.32
C SER A 292 -20.66 -10.13 1.47
N SER A 293 -19.46 -9.76 1.94
CA SER A 293 -18.49 -8.95 1.20
C SER A 293 -17.08 -9.13 1.78
N GLN A 294 -16.06 -8.77 1.00
CA GLN A 294 -14.68 -8.78 1.46
C GLN A 294 -14.44 -7.80 2.63
N ALA A 295 -15.06 -6.63 2.58
CA ALA A 295 -14.98 -5.67 3.68
C ALA A 295 -15.61 -6.21 4.97
N GLU A 296 -16.74 -6.91 4.86
CA GLU A 296 -17.38 -7.57 6.00
C GLU A 296 -16.52 -8.70 6.56
N PHE A 297 -15.92 -9.52 5.69
CA PHE A 297 -14.98 -10.55 6.10
C PHE A 297 -13.86 -9.95 6.97
N TYR A 298 -13.21 -8.88 6.52
CA TYR A 298 -12.14 -8.24 7.27
C TYR A 298 -12.62 -7.63 8.59
N ARG A 299 -13.76 -6.95 8.59
CA ARG A 299 -14.33 -6.40 9.84
C ARG A 299 -14.60 -7.50 10.87
N ARG A 300 -15.19 -8.63 10.45
CA ARG A 300 -15.46 -9.76 11.35
C ARG A 300 -14.19 -10.41 11.86
N LEU A 301 -13.19 -10.62 10.99
CA LEU A 301 -11.88 -11.13 11.37
C LEU A 301 -11.21 -10.23 12.42
N TRP A 302 -11.26 -8.92 12.22
CA TRP A 302 -10.60 -7.95 13.08
C TRP A 302 -11.38 -7.57 14.35
N LEU A 303 -12.59 -8.04 14.53
CA LEU A 303 -13.29 -8.01 15.83
C LEU A 303 -12.61 -8.95 16.86
N GLY A 304 -11.97 -10.04 16.41
CA GLY A 304 -11.21 -10.96 17.23
C GLY A 304 -9.95 -10.34 17.84
N LEU A 305 -9.28 -11.09 18.70
CA LEU A 305 -7.96 -10.76 19.24
C LEU A 305 -6.87 -11.52 18.49
N VAL A 306 -5.68 -10.96 18.47
CA VAL A 306 -4.47 -11.71 18.10
C VAL A 306 -4.33 -12.89 19.06
N GLU A 307 -3.93 -14.06 18.53
CA GLU A 307 -3.80 -15.32 19.28
C GLU A 307 -5.11 -15.92 19.83
N GLN A 308 -6.26 -15.33 19.52
CA GLN A 308 -7.57 -15.91 19.79
C GLN A 308 -8.07 -16.65 18.54
N ASP A 309 -8.44 -17.91 18.70
CA ASP A 309 -8.90 -18.74 17.60
C ASP A 309 -10.09 -18.13 16.86
N VAL A 310 -10.01 -18.12 15.53
CA VAL A 310 -11.05 -17.68 14.61
C VAL A 310 -11.65 -18.90 13.94
N GLN A 311 -12.96 -19.05 14.01
CA GLN A 311 -13.72 -20.10 13.34
C GLN A 311 -14.13 -19.61 11.95
N LEU A 312 -13.57 -20.23 10.92
CA LEU A 312 -14.01 -20.02 9.54
C LEU A 312 -14.94 -21.15 9.12
N VAL A 313 -16.05 -20.83 8.47
CA VAL A 313 -16.81 -21.81 7.69
C VAL A 313 -16.58 -21.49 6.23
N VAL A 314 -16.02 -22.46 5.52
CA VAL A 314 -15.78 -22.34 4.07
C VAL A 314 -16.62 -23.33 3.30
N MET A 315 -17.00 -22.96 2.08
CA MET A 315 -17.56 -23.88 1.11
C MET A 315 -16.45 -24.37 0.19
N ARG A 316 -16.19 -25.68 0.21
CA ARG A 316 -15.22 -26.37 -0.63
C ARG A 316 -15.91 -27.54 -1.32
N GLU A 317 -15.84 -27.62 -2.66
CA GLU A 317 -16.47 -28.69 -3.46
C GLU A 317 -17.93 -28.95 -3.07
N ALA A 318 -18.72 -27.89 -2.90
CA ALA A 318 -20.11 -27.89 -2.47
C ALA A 318 -20.37 -28.44 -1.04
N ARG A 319 -19.34 -28.56 -0.20
CA ARG A 319 -19.44 -28.96 1.20
C ARG A 319 -19.00 -27.82 2.12
N LEU A 320 -19.68 -27.70 3.25
CA LEU A 320 -19.28 -26.76 4.29
C LEU A 320 -18.24 -27.43 5.20
N GLU A 321 -17.11 -26.78 5.36
CA GLU A 321 -16.04 -27.20 6.25
C GLU A 321 -15.79 -26.11 7.29
N ALA A 322 -15.68 -26.51 8.56
CA ALA A 322 -15.28 -25.63 9.65
C ALA A 322 -13.76 -25.72 9.85
N ILE A 323 -13.09 -24.59 9.84
CA ILE A 323 -11.63 -24.50 9.98
C ILE A 323 -11.32 -23.52 11.11
N THR A 324 -10.53 -23.95 12.08
CA THR A 324 -10.03 -23.09 13.16
C THR A 324 -8.67 -22.54 12.77
N VAL A 325 -8.54 -21.22 12.80
CA VAL A 325 -7.28 -20.53 12.50
C VAL A 325 -6.89 -19.68 13.71
N ARG A 326 -5.63 -19.78 14.15
CA ARG A 326 -5.07 -18.94 15.21
C ARG A 326 -4.33 -17.76 14.61
N PRO A 327 -4.90 -16.54 14.59
CA PRO A 327 -4.28 -15.38 13.96
C PRO A 327 -3.06 -14.89 14.76
N VAL A 328 -2.16 -14.20 14.07
CA VAL A 328 -0.96 -13.61 14.66
C VAL A 328 -0.92 -12.09 14.46
N ASP A 329 -0.11 -11.41 15.27
CA ASP A 329 0.28 -10.03 15.00
C ASP A 329 1.25 -10.00 13.81
N ARG A 330 0.83 -9.36 12.71
CA ARG A 330 1.61 -9.27 11.47
C ARG A 330 2.97 -8.61 11.68
N TYR A 331 3.10 -7.69 12.63
CA TYR A 331 4.37 -7.04 12.96
C TYR A 331 5.43 -8.02 13.49
N ARG A 332 5.03 -9.14 14.12
CA ARG A 332 5.96 -10.18 14.58
C ARG A 332 6.64 -10.95 13.44
N LEU A 333 6.08 -10.87 12.23
CA LEU A 333 6.67 -11.49 11.03
C LEU A 333 7.71 -10.60 10.36
N LEU A 334 7.71 -9.31 10.70
CA LEU A 334 8.73 -8.37 10.26
C LEU A 334 9.97 -8.64 11.11
N LYS A 335 11.02 -9.12 10.49
CA LYS A 335 12.32 -9.08 11.14
C LYS A 335 12.70 -7.61 11.27
N THR A 336 12.63 -7.07 12.48
CA THR A 336 13.28 -5.79 12.79
C THR A 336 14.70 -5.86 12.26
N SER A 337 15.09 -4.88 11.45
CA SER A 337 16.50 -4.72 11.08
C SER A 337 17.30 -4.76 12.36
N ASP A 338 18.31 -5.64 12.41
CA ASP A 338 19.32 -5.60 13.46
C ASP A 338 19.87 -4.16 13.52
N ARG A 339 19.50 -3.45 14.56
CA ARG A 339 20.04 -2.11 14.86
C ARG A 339 21.47 -2.24 15.32
#